data_912f6df6fb285494201fd7824d796033
#
_entry.id   912f6df6fb285494201fd7824d796033
#
_cell.length_a   1.000
_cell.length_b   1.000
_cell.length_c   1.000
_cell.angle_alpha   90.00
_cell.angle_beta   90.00
_cell.angle_gamma   90.00
#
_symmetry.space_group_name_H-M   'P 1'
#
loop_
_entity.id
_entity.type
_entity.pdbx_description
1 polymer ?
#
loop_
_entity_poly.entity_id
_entity_poly.type
_entity_poly.pdbx_seq_one_letter_code
_entity_poly.pdbx_strand_id
1 'polypeptide(L)'
;MIDLNDTNLPRIPSKCRVTLLALGDVGSTLLTGLRLMGGDMIDSIGICDVRPGVPERWEFELNQIQSPDGAALPPVDIIAPEQLFDGDVFLFCASRMIPDTSVTAGDVRMAQYGLNRELVSIYARMARDRRYRGLFCVVSDPVDPLCRAVLRAGGGPDGTGLRPCQVRGFGLGVMHARALYFARKDPRFAAYLTEGRAFGPHGEDLVLANSIDRYDDALSRELTERVAHANLEMRKLGYKPYVAPALSSGALSLLALSLIHISEPTR
;
A
#
# COMPACT_ATOMS: atom_id res chain seq x y z
N MET A 1 14.44 -4.47 -20.00
CA MET A 1 13.29 -4.03 -20.81
C MET A 1 12.15 -4.95 -20.47
N ILE A 2 11.06 -4.44 -19.86
CA ILE A 2 9.86 -5.25 -19.58
C ILE A 2 9.17 -5.42 -20.92
N ASP A 3 8.97 -6.66 -21.35
CA ASP A 3 8.18 -6.97 -22.55
C ASP A 3 6.72 -6.60 -22.25
N LEU A 4 6.25 -5.51 -22.85
CA LEU A 4 4.88 -5.02 -22.71
C LEU A 4 3.84 -5.95 -23.35
N ASN A 5 4.30 -6.96 -24.12
CA ASN A 5 3.46 -8.00 -24.71
C ASN A 5 3.35 -9.26 -23.82
N ASP A 6 3.87 -9.23 -22.58
CA ASP A 6 3.73 -10.35 -21.66
C ASP A 6 2.25 -10.54 -21.30
N THR A 7 1.59 -11.44 -22.03
CA THR A 7 0.19 -11.87 -21.80
C THR A 7 -0.05 -12.49 -20.42
N ASN A 8 1.00 -12.54 -19.60
CA ASN A 8 1.00 -13.12 -18.25
C ASN A 8 0.89 -12.07 -17.13
N LEU A 9 0.58 -10.81 -17.42
CA LEU A 9 0.25 -9.84 -16.37
C LEU A 9 -0.98 -10.31 -15.60
N PRO A 10 -1.04 -10.09 -14.27
CA PRO A 10 -2.25 -10.38 -13.50
C PRO A 10 -3.43 -9.62 -14.10
N ARG A 11 -4.44 -10.33 -14.58
CA ARG A 11 -5.70 -9.71 -15.01
C ARG A 11 -6.54 -9.48 -13.76
N ILE A 12 -6.70 -8.23 -13.38
CA ILE A 12 -7.64 -7.84 -12.34
C ILE A 12 -9.00 -7.69 -13.03
N PRO A 13 -10.05 -8.41 -12.58
CA PRO A 13 -11.40 -8.25 -13.12
C PRO A 13 -11.94 -6.84 -12.87
N SER A 14 -12.99 -6.44 -13.58
CA SER A 14 -13.63 -5.12 -13.43
C SER A 14 -14.13 -4.87 -12.00
N LYS A 15 -14.55 -5.94 -11.30
CA LYS A 15 -14.73 -5.97 -9.86
C LYS A 15 -13.86 -7.07 -9.29
N CYS A 16 -13.01 -6.74 -8.34
CA CYS A 16 -12.06 -7.66 -7.75
C CYS A 16 -12.44 -8.02 -6.32
N ARG A 17 -12.09 -9.24 -5.91
CA ARG A 17 -12.11 -9.65 -4.51
C ARG A 17 -10.78 -9.26 -3.87
N VAL A 18 -10.86 -8.43 -2.83
CA VAL A 18 -9.69 -8.00 -2.04
C VAL A 18 -9.63 -8.81 -0.75
N THR A 19 -8.45 -9.27 -0.37
CA THR A 19 -8.21 -9.90 0.94
C THR A 19 -7.18 -9.08 1.72
N LEU A 20 -7.43 -8.85 3.01
CA LEU A 20 -6.60 -8.00 3.86
C LEU A 20 -6.18 -8.73 5.13
N LEU A 21 -4.88 -8.77 5.37
CA LEU A 21 -4.27 -9.34 6.56
C LEU A 21 -3.84 -8.24 7.52
N ALA A 22 -4.29 -8.34 8.75
CA ALA A 22 -4.00 -7.49 9.90
C ALA A 22 -4.72 -6.14 9.91
N LEU A 23 -5.52 -5.94 10.95
CA LEU A 23 -6.40 -4.79 11.17
C LEU A 23 -5.85 -3.85 12.25
N GLY A 24 -4.54 -3.59 12.22
CA GLY A 24 -3.89 -2.52 13.00
C GLY A 24 -4.24 -1.14 12.44
N ASP A 25 -3.54 -0.09 12.91
CA ASP A 25 -3.83 1.31 12.52
C ASP A 25 -3.85 1.51 10.99
N VAL A 26 -2.89 0.92 10.28
CA VAL A 26 -2.82 1.01 8.81
C VAL A 26 -3.91 0.16 8.15
N GLY A 27 -4.02 -1.12 8.55
CA GLY A 27 -4.94 -2.05 7.90
C GLY A 27 -6.41 -1.67 8.09
N SER A 28 -6.80 -1.22 9.29
CA SER A 28 -8.18 -0.79 9.55
C SER A 28 -8.54 0.51 8.83
N THR A 29 -7.62 1.48 8.77
CA THR A 29 -7.84 2.72 8.01
C THR A 29 -7.93 2.43 6.50
N LEU A 30 -7.03 1.56 5.99
CA LEU A 30 -7.08 1.10 4.60
C LEU A 30 -8.41 0.40 4.29
N LEU A 31 -8.84 -0.53 5.15
CA LEU A 31 -10.10 -1.25 5.02
C LEU A 31 -11.30 -0.29 4.94
N THR A 32 -11.35 0.70 5.83
CA THR A 32 -12.39 1.73 5.82
C THR A 32 -12.39 2.52 4.50
N GLY A 33 -11.20 2.90 4.02
CA GLY A 33 -11.06 3.59 2.73
C GLY A 33 -11.57 2.75 1.55
N LEU A 34 -11.20 1.48 1.50
CA LEU A 34 -11.65 0.55 0.45
C LEU A 34 -13.15 0.31 0.50
N ARG A 35 -13.73 0.16 1.69
CA ARG A 35 -15.18 0.01 1.90
C ARG A 35 -15.94 1.21 1.35
N LEU A 36 -15.50 2.43 1.64
CA LEU A 36 -16.21 3.66 1.27
C LEU A 36 -16.01 4.06 -0.21
N MET A 37 -14.87 3.76 -0.79
CA MET A 37 -14.51 4.25 -2.13
C MET A 37 -14.46 3.17 -3.21
N GLY A 38 -14.57 1.90 -2.83
CA GLY A 38 -14.35 0.76 -3.73
C GLY A 38 -15.59 0.24 -4.47
N GLY A 39 -16.77 0.85 -4.31
CA GLY A 39 -18.06 0.29 -4.76
C GLY A 39 -18.13 -0.17 -6.21
N ASP A 40 -17.47 0.53 -7.13
CA ASP A 40 -17.44 0.18 -8.55
C ASP A 40 -16.34 -0.83 -8.93
N MET A 41 -15.35 -1.00 -8.07
CA MET A 41 -14.10 -1.73 -8.38
C MET A 41 -13.91 -2.98 -7.51
N ILE A 42 -14.53 -3.03 -6.35
CA ILE A 42 -14.38 -4.11 -5.38
C ILE A 42 -15.72 -4.84 -5.24
N ASP A 43 -15.66 -6.16 -5.45
CA ASP A 43 -16.82 -7.04 -5.27
C ASP A 43 -17.03 -7.37 -3.79
N SER A 44 -15.96 -7.75 -3.09
CA SER A 44 -15.97 -8.06 -1.67
C SER A 44 -14.60 -7.88 -1.02
N ILE A 45 -14.57 -7.69 0.31
CA ILE A 45 -13.34 -7.54 1.09
C ILE A 45 -13.30 -8.62 2.16
N GLY A 46 -12.41 -9.60 1.99
CA GLY A 46 -12.12 -10.61 3.02
C GLY A 46 -11.11 -10.09 4.04
N ILE A 47 -11.40 -10.17 5.33
CA ILE A 47 -10.51 -9.70 6.40
C ILE A 47 -10.02 -10.84 7.29
N CYS A 48 -8.75 -10.79 7.67
CA CYS A 48 -8.13 -11.74 8.58
C CYS A 48 -7.21 -11.00 9.58
N ASP A 49 -7.35 -11.30 10.88
CA ASP A 49 -6.44 -10.84 11.93
C ASP A 49 -6.26 -11.97 12.95
N VAL A 50 -5.08 -12.08 13.53
CA VAL A 50 -4.77 -13.13 14.51
C VAL A 50 -5.31 -12.82 15.91
N ARG A 51 -5.73 -11.59 16.17
CA ARG A 51 -6.27 -11.15 17.47
C ARG A 51 -7.75 -11.47 17.54
N PRO A 52 -8.18 -12.23 18.57
CA PRO A 52 -9.60 -12.56 18.78
C PRO A 52 -10.47 -11.29 18.89
N GLY A 53 -11.66 -11.33 18.30
CA GLY A 53 -12.65 -10.25 18.34
C GLY A 53 -12.34 -9.06 17.41
N VAL A 54 -11.15 -8.98 16.83
CA VAL A 54 -10.79 -7.87 15.92
C VAL A 54 -11.48 -8.00 14.56
N PRO A 55 -11.44 -9.14 13.86
CA PRO A 55 -12.19 -9.31 12.62
C PRO A 55 -13.70 -9.11 12.82
N GLU A 56 -14.26 -9.68 13.88
CA GLU A 56 -15.68 -9.62 14.22
C GLU A 56 -16.14 -8.17 14.41
N ARG A 57 -15.35 -7.35 15.13
CA ARG A 57 -15.63 -5.94 15.30
C ARG A 57 -15.68 -5.20 13.97
N TRP A 58 -14.66 -5.38 13.11
CA TRP A 58 -14.56 -4.64 11.86
C TRP A 58 -15.61 -5.07 10.83
N GLU A 59 -15.90 -6.36 10.76
CA GLU A 59 -17.00 -6.87 9.93
C GLU A 59 -18.34 -6.26 10.38
N PHE A 60 -18.65 -6.33 11.67
CA PHE A 60 -19.90 -5.82 12.21
C PHE A 60 -20.08 -4.30 12.02
N GLU A 61 -19.04 -3.50 12.36
CA GLU A 61 -19.14 -2.04 12.25
C GLU A 61 -19.19 -1.56 10.79
N LEU A 62 -18.35 -2.11 9.91
CA LEU A 62 -18.27 -1.62 8.53
C LEU A 62 -19.49 -2.01 7.69
N ASN A 63 -20.08 -3.18 7.91
CA ASN A 63 -21.27 -3.59 7.17
C ASN A 63 -22.53 -2.81 7.57
N GLN A 64 -22.50 -2.07 8.67
CA GLN A 64 -23.56 -1.14 9.06
C GLN A 64 -23.49 0.22 8.35
N ILE A 65 -22.36 0.54 7.69
CA ILE A 65 -22.23 1.78 6.91
C ILE A 65 -23.08 1.66 5.65
N GLN A 66 -23.99 2.61 5.46
CA GLN A 66 -24.85 2.71 4.31
C GLN A 66 -24.59 4.02 3.55
N SER A 67 -24.58 3.95 2.23
CA SER A 67 -24.49 5.16 1.40
C SER A 67 -25.83 5.89 1.37
N PRO A 68 -25.88 7.22 1.62
CA PRO A 68 -27.13 7.98 1.61
C PRO A 68 -27.85 7.99 0.25
N ASP A 69 -27.11 7.82 -0.84
CA ASP A 69 -27.62 7.75 -2.21
C ASP A 69 -28.01 6.32 -2.64
N GLY A 70 -27.88 5.35 -1.74
CA GLY A 70 -28.16 3.94 -2.00
C GLY A 70 -27.09 3.21 -2.81
N ALA A 71 -25.93 3.83 -3.07
CA ALA A 71 -24.82 3.16 -3.75
C ALA A 71 -24.36 1.92 -2.98
N ALA A 72 -24.14 0.81 -3.69
CA ALA A 72 -23.65 -0.42 -3.09
C ALA A 72 -22.20 -0.26 -2.65
N LEU A 73 -21.93 -0.55 -1.37
CA LEU A 73 -20.60 -0.62 -0.83
C LEU A 73 -20.14 -2.08 -0.78
N PRO A 74 -18.85 -2.40 -1.07
CA PRO A 74 -18.37 -3.79 -1.07
C PRO A 74 -18.51 -4.43 0.32
N PRO A 75 -19.16 -5.60 0.47
CA PRO A 75 -19.30 -6.27 1.76
C PRO A 75 -17.95 -6.65 2.34
N VAL A 76 -17.89 -6.72 3.66
CA VAL A 76 -16.72 -7.15 4.43
C VAL A 76 -17.03 -8.50 5.06
N ASP A 77 -16.20 -9.51 4.79
CA ASP A 77 -16.38 -10.88 5.27
C ASP A 77 -15.16 -11.32 6.09
N ILE A 78 -15.39 -12.02 7.19
CA ILE A 78 -14.30 -12.66 7.94
C ILE A 78 -13.86 -13.92 7.17
N ILE A 79 -12.57 -14.02 6.91
CA ILE A 79 -12.00 -15.19 6.20
C ILE A 79 -10.94 -15.90 7.04
N ALA A 80 -10.82 -17.21 6.82
CA ALA A 80 -9.73 -17.98 7.40
C ALA A 80 -8.38 -17.66 6.72
N PRO A 81 -7.23 -17.84 7.42
CA PRO A 81 -5.91 -17.59 6.85
C PRO A 81 -5.65 -18.31 5.53
N GLU A 82 -6.22 -19.50 5.37
CA GLU A 82 -6.12 -20.31 4.15
C GLU A 82 -6.78 -19.65 2.95
N GLN A 83 -7.76 -18.78 3.16
CA GLN A 83 -8.54 -18.10 2.12
C GLN A 83 -7.93 -16.75 1.68
N LEU A 84 -6.81 -16.33 2.29
CA LEU A 84 -6.15 -15.07 1.95
C LEU A 84 -5.75 -14.96 0.47
N PHE A 85 -5.50 -16.09 -0.18
CA PHE A 85 -5.07 -16.15 -1.58
C PHE A 85 -6.18 -16.65 -2.54
N ASP A 86 -7.44 -16.61 -2.10
CA ASP A 86 -8.61 -16.93 -2.94
C ASP A 86 -9.15 -15.67 -3.65
N GLY A 87 -8.61 -14.49 -3.34
CA GLY A 87 -8.96 -13.20 -3.96
C GLY A 87 -8.03 -12.80 -5.11
N ASP A 88 -8.36 -11.70 -5.78
CA ASP A 88 -7.57 -11.11 -6.87
C ASP A 88 -6.43 -10.22 -6.35
N VAL A 89 -6.63 -9.60 -5.17
CA VAL A 89 -5.69 -8.68 -4.54
C VAL A 89 -5.52 -9.05 -3.07
N PHE A 90 -4.31 -9.39 -2.68
CA PHE A 90 -3.95 -9.63 -1.28
C PHE A 90 -3.18 -8.44 -0.71
N LEU A 91 -3.65 -7.89 0.41
CA LEU A 91 -3.07 -6.75 1.11
C LEU A 91 -2.37 -7.21 2.40
N PHE A 92 -1.06 -7.12 2.42
CA PHE A 92 -0.24 -7.41 3.59
C PHE A 92 -0.02 -6.12 4.40
N CYS A 93 -0.77 -5.96 5.52
CA CYS A 93 -0.66 -4.82 6.44
C CYS A 93 -0.04 -5.21 7.79
N ALA A 94 0.39 -6.47 7.95
CA ALA A 94 0.90 -6.97 9.21
C ALA A 94 2.30 -6.42 9.55
N SER A 95 2.50 -6.11 10.83
CA SER A 95 3.80 -5.75 11.39
C SER A 95 3.98 -6.39 12.77
N ARG A 96 5.14 -6.98 13.03
CA ARG A 96 5.48 -7.55 14.35
C ARG A 96 5.99 -6.51 15.34
N MET A 97 6.56 -5.43 14.84
CA MET A 97 7.10 -4.36 15.67
C MET A 97 6.77 -3.00 15.08
N ILE A 98 6.17 -2.16 15.89
CA ILE A 98 6.00 -0.74 15.60
C ILE A 98 6.96 -0.01 16.53
N PRO A 99 7.94 0.74 16.04
CA PRO A 99 8.85 1.48 16.89
C PRO A 99 8.08 2.44 17.80
N ASP A 100 8.49 2.51 19.06
CA ASP A 100 7.95 3.48 19.99
C ASP A 100 8.17 4.91 19.47
N THR A 101 7.27 5.82 19.82
CA THR A 101 7.36 7.23 19.41
C THR A 101 8.57 7.96 20.00
N SER A 102 9.14 7.43 21.09
CA SER A 102 10.34 7.96 21.75
C SER A 102 11.65 7.59 21.05
N VAL A 103 11.64 6.58 20.16
CA VAL A 103 12.85 6.16 19.43
C VAL A 103 13.09 7.10 18.27
N THR A 104 14.06 8.00 18.44
CA THR A 104 14.42 9.05 17.46
C THR A 104 15.76 8.79 16.77
N ALA A 105 16.54 7.79 17.21
CA ALA A 105 17.88 7.50 16.68
C ALA A 105 18.13 5.98 16.59
N GLY A 106 19.00 5.59 15.66
CA GLY A 106 19.43 4.21 15.44
C GLY A 106 18.70 3.51 14.29
N ASP A 107 19.17 2.34 13.92
CA ASP A 107 18.65 1.55 12.78
C ASP A 107 17.36 0.79 13.12
N VAL A 108 16.36 1.54 13.64
CA VAL A 108 15.06 1.01 14.03
C VAL A 108 14.34 0.36 12.84
N ARG A 109 14.53 0.90 11.63
CA ARG A 109 13.97 0.36 10.39
C ARG A 109 14.56 -1.01 10.04
N MET A 110 15.87 -1.22 10.29
CA MET A 110 16.50 -2.51 10.02
C MET A 110 16.11 -3.57 11.05
N ALA A 111 15.95 -3.22 12.32
CA ALA A 111 15.40 -4.13 13.33
C ALA A 111 13.96 -4.52 12.98
N GLN A 112 13.13 -3.55 12.62
CA GLN A 112 11.77 -3.78 12.14
C GLN A 112 11.74 -4.65 10.88
N TYR A 113 12.65 -4.40 9.93
CA TYR A 113 12.78 -5.20 8.73
C TYR A 113 13.04 -6.67 9.02
N GLY A 114 13.95 -7.00 9.96
CA GLY A 114 14.24 -8.39 10.31
C GLY A 114 12.99 -9.18 10.67
N LEU A 115 12.20 -8.66 11.61
CA LEU A 115 10.96 -9.29 12.08
C LEU A 115 9.86 -9.33 11.01
N ASN A 116 9.66 -8.23 10.29
CA ASN A 116 8.64 -8.15 9.27
C ASN A 116 9.00 -8.98 8.03
N ARG A 117 10.30 -9.12 7.70
CA ARG A 117 10.78 -10.02 6.65
C ARG A 117 10.41 -11.47 6.92
N GLU A 118 10.60 -11.95 8.15
CA GLU A 118 10.20 -13.30 8.51
C GLU A 118 8.69 -13.51 8.34
N LEU A 119 7.91 -12.55 8.85
CA LEU A 119 6.46 -12.60 8.77
C LEU A 119 5.97 -12.59 7.32
N VAL A 120 6.38 -11.64 6.49
CA VAL A 120 5.95 -11.55 5.09
C VAL A 120 6.39 -12.77 4.28
N SER A 121 7.54 -13.36 4.62
CA SER A 121 8.04 -14.57 3.95
C SER A 121 7.16 -15.80 4.18
N ILE A 122 6.47 -15.88 5.32
CA ILE A 122 5.49 -16.96 5.57
C ILE A 122 4.35 -16.85 4.55
N TYR A 123 3.75 -15.69 4.42
CA TYR A 123 2.64 -15.46 3.48
C TYR A 123 3.08 -15.52 2.02
N ALA A 124 4.30 -15.11 1.70
CA ALA A 124 4.85 -15.26 0.36
C ALA A 124 5.01 -16.74 -0.05
N ARG A 125 5.44 -17.61 0.86
CA ARG A 125 5.47 -19.06 0.64
C ARG A 125 4.06 -19.63 0.50
N MET A 126 3.11 -19.24 1.35
CA MET A 126 1.70 -19.65 1.21
C MET A 126 1.13 -19.26 -0.15
N ALA A 127 1.38 -18.05 -0.62
CA ALA A 127 0.96 -17.59 -1.95
C ALA A 127 1.56 -18.46 -3.06
N ARG A 128 2.86 -18.80 -2.98
CA ARG A 128 3.52 -19.70 -3.93
C ARG A 128 2.87 -21.10 -3.92
N ASP A 129 2.70 -21.67 -2.73
CA ASP A 129 2.19 -23.05 -2.58
C ASP A 129 0.73 -23.16 -3.04
N ARG A 130 -0.03 -22.06 -2.95
CA ARG A 130 -1.37 -21.88 -3.52
C ARG A 130 -1.38 -21.52 -5.01
N ARG A 131 -0.21 -21.35 -5.63
CA ARG A 131 -0.07 -20.89 -7.03
C ARG A 131 -0.85 -19.59 -7.29
N TYR A 132 -0.79 -18.68 -6.34
CA TYR A 132 -1.52 -17.41 -6.39
C TYR A 132 -1.23 -16.62 -7.68
N ARG A 133 -2.28 -16.15 -8.34
CA ARG A 133 -2.20 -15.45 -9.62
C ARG A 133 -2.54 -13.96 -9.52
N GLY A 134 -3.10 -13.53 -8.40
CA GLY A 134 -3.45 -12.13 -8.13
C GLY A 134 -2.25 -11.25 -7.74
N LEU A 135 -2.55 -10.04 -7.28
CA LEU A 135 -1.55 -9.10 -6.78
C LEU A 135 -1.23 -9.33 -5.30
N PHE A 136 0.05 -9.44 -4.97
CA PHE A 136 0.57 -9.43 -3.61
C PHE A 136 1.02 -8.00 -3.28
N CYS A 137 0.25 -7.29 -2.47
CA CYS A 137 0.44 -5.88 -2.15
C CYS A 137 1.02 -5.72 -0.75
N VAL A 138 2.19 -5.09 -0.64
CA VAL A 138 2.85 -4.79 0.64
C VAL A 138 2.50 -3.37 1.07
N VAL A 139 1.79 -3.25 2.21
CA VAL A 139 1.39 -1.99 2.84
C VAL A 139 1.98 -1.91 4.26
N SER A 140 3.16 -2.44 4.45
CA SER A 140 3.89 -2.52 5.73
C SER A 140 5.33 -2.06 5.54
N ASP A 141 5.92 -1.46 6.57
CA ASP A 141 7.27 -0.92 6.53
C ASP A 141 8.36 -1.94 6.93
N PRO A 142 9.55 -1.81 6.33
CA PRO A 142 9.90 -0.98 5.17
C PRO A 142 9.44 -1.61 3.85
N VAL A 143 8.68 -0.86 3.06
CA VAL A 143 7.94 -1.37 1.88
C VAL A 143 8.84 -2.07 0.87
N ASP A 144 9.86 -1.39 0.35
CA ASP A 144 10.68 -1.89 -0.75
C ASP A 144 11.53 -3.12 -0.37
N PRO A 145 12.21 -3.15 0.81
CA PRO A 145 12.87 -4.35 1.30
C PRO A 145 11.92 -5.54 1.50
N LEU A 146 10.68 -5.29 1.97
CA LEU A 146 9.67 -6.34 2.14
C LEU A 146 9.19 -6.89 0.79
N CYS A 147 9.01 -6.06 -0.24
CA CYS A 147 8.70 -6.55 -1.59
C CYS A 147 9.80 -7.48 -2.14
N ARG A 148 11.08 -7.14 -1.89
CA ARG A 148 12.21 -8.03 -2.24
C ARG A 148 12.15 -9.34 -1.45
N ALA A 149 11.78 -9.30 -0.17
CA ALA A 149 11.61 -10.49 0.65
C ALA A 149 10.47 -11.39 0.14
N VAL A 150 9.35 -10.79 -0.29
CA VAL A 150 8.24 -11.51 -0.92
C VAL A 150 8.71 -12.25 -2.16
N LEU A 151 9.43 -11.59 -3.06
CA LEU A 151 9.93 -12.23 -4.29
C LEU A 151 10.94 -13.34 -4.00
N ARG A 152 11.82 -13.17 -3.00
CA ARG A 152 12.79 -14.19 -2.61
C ARG A 152 12.13 -15.42 -1.99
N ALA A 153 11.11 -15.23 -1.16
CA ALA A 153 10.43 -16.32 -0.46
C ALA A 153 9.33 -16.99 -1.28
N GLY A 154 8.63 -16.19 -2.09
CA GLY A 154 7.48 -16.61 -2.90
C GLY A 154 7.84 -16.99 -4.34
N GLY A 155 9.01 -16.62 -4.84
CA GLY A 155 9.50 -17.07 -6.15
C GLY A 155 9.84 -18.55 -6.15
N GLY A 156 9.55 -19.24 -7.25
CA GLY A 156 9.95 -20.64 -7.47
C GLY A 156 11.18 -20.73 -8.37
N PRO A 157 11.99 -21.81 -8.25
CA PRO A 157 13.18 -22.02 -9.07
C PRO A 157 12.89 -22.04 -10.59
N ASP A 158 11.68 -22.45 -10.97
CA ASP A 158 11.26 -22.59 -12.35
C ASP A 158 10.24 -21.52 -12.80
N GLY A 159 10.20 -20.36 -12.13
CA GLY A 159 9.21 -19.32 -12.39
C GLY A 159 7.77 -19.68 -11.98
N THR A 160 7.61 -20.76 -11.21
CA THR A 160 6.27 -21.26 -10.79
C THR A 160 5.65 -20.48 -9.64
N GLY A 161 6.44 -19.67 -8.94
CA GLY A 161 5.98 -18.86 -7.81
C GLY A 161 5.52 -17.46 -8.20
N LEU A 162 5.54 -16.55 -7.23
CA LEU A 162 5.23 -15.14 -7.43
C LEU A 162 6.22 -14.50 -8.40
N ARG A 163 5.70 -13.78 -9.37
CA ARG A 163 6.47 -13.03 -10.37
C ARG A 163 6.63 -11.56 -9.94
N PRO A 164 7.67 -10.85 -10.41
CA PRO A 164 7.86 -9.43 -10.09
C PRO A 164 6.64 -8.54 -10.41
N CYS A 165 5.92 -8.84 -11.50
CA CYS A 165 4.71 -8.11 -11.88
C CYS A 165 3.53 -8.28 -10.92
N GLN A 166 3.53 -9.32 -10.07
CA GLN A 166 2.49 -9.56 -9.07
C GLN A 166 2.77 -8.86 -7.73
N VAL A 167 4.00 -8.44 -7.46
CA VAL A 167 4.37 -7.83 -6.18
C VAL A 167 4.37 -6.32 -6.31
N ARG A 168 3.58 -5.65 -5.47
CA ARG A 168 3.45 -4.19 -5.44
C ARG A 168 3.70 -3.67 -4.04
N GLY A 169 4.50 -2.61 -3.94
CA GLY A 169 4.73 -1.87 -2.70
C GLY A 169 3.93 -0.57 -2.70
N PHE A 170 3.27 -0.28 -1.60
CA PHE A 170 2.45 0.92 -1.43
C PHE A 170 3.09 1.84 -0.40
N GLY A 171 3.91 2.77 -0.83
CA GLY A 171 4.61 3.74 0.02
C GLY A 171 4.74 5.11 -0.64
N LEU A 172 4.99 5.14 -1.95
CA LEU A 172 5.28 6.38 -2.67
C LEU A 172 4.07 7.33 -2.77
N GLY A 173 2.86 6.80 -2.77
CA GLY A 173 1.63 7.60 -2.82
C GLY A 173 1.49 8.59 -1.68
N VAL A 174 1.92 8.25 -0.44
CA VAL A 174 1.93 9.20 0.68
C VAL A 174 3.00 10.27 0.51
N MET A 175 4.15 9.94 -0.07
CA MET A 175 5.21 10.92 -0.33
C MET A 175 4.76 11.96 -1.36
N HIS A 176 4.12 11.51 -2.44
CA HIS A 176 3.49 12.41 -3.41
C HIS A 176 2.41 13.28 -2.77
N ALA A 177 1.52 12.70 -1.96
CA ALA A 177 0.45 13.45 -1.28
C ALA A 177 1.01 14.51 -0.29
N ARG A 178 2.09 14.19 0.45
CA ARG A 178 2.79 15.16 1.30
C ARG A 178 3.42 16.29 0.49
N ALA A 179 4.02 15.96 -0.65
CA ALA A 179 4.58 16.97 -1.54
C ALA A 179 3.50 17.94 -2.07
N LEU A 180 2.36 17.41 -2.49
CA LEU A 180 1.20 18.23 -2.87
C LEU A 180 0.70 19.10 -1.71
N TYR A 181 0.69 18.59 -0.48
CA TYR A 181 0.32 19.35 0.71
C TYR A 181 1.26 20.54 0.95
N PHE A 182 2.59 20.33 0.89
CA PHE A 182 3.56 21.41 1.04
C PHE A 182 3.52 22.39 -0.12
N ALA A 183 3.34 21.92 -1.34
CA ALA A 183 3.23 22.75 -2.53
C ALA A 183 2.01 23.71 -2.51
N ARG A 184 0.92 23.30 -1.87
CA ARG A 184 -0.24 24.18 -1.66
C ARG A 184 0.01 25.25 -0.61
N LYS A 185 0.96 25.04 0.31
CA LYS A 185 1.27 25.96 1.41
C LYS A 185 2.41 26.94 1.12
N ASP A 186 3.30 26.58 0.21
CA ASP A 186 4.49 27.38 -0.12
C ASP A 186 4.54 27.61 -1.64
N PRO A 187 4.29 28.85 -2.11
CA PRO A 187 4.27 29.17 -3.54
C PRO A 187 5.54 28.80 -4.31
N ARG A 188 6.68 28.68 -3.63
CA ARG A 188 7.95 28.26 -4.25
C ARG A 188 7.85 26.86 -4.86
N PHE A 189 7.00 26.01 -4.30
CA PHE A 189 6.77 24.64 -4.77
C PHE A 189 5.54 24.49 -5.67
N ALA A 190 4.89 25.59 -6.06
CA ALA A 190 3.62 25.53 -6.80
C ALA A 190 3.69 24.72 -8.10
N ALA A 191 4.84 24.71 -8.78
CA ALA A 191 5.05 23.89 -9.98
C ALA A 191 4.82 22.38 -9.72
N TYR A 192 5.09 21.90 -8.50
CA TYR A 192 4.86 20.48 -8.16
C TYR A 192 3.40 20.06 -8.30
N LEU A 193 2.44 20.97 -8.15
CA LEU A 193 1.01 20.66 -8.21
C LEU A 193 0.59 20.06 -9.58
N THR A 194 1.25 20.45 -10.65
CA THR A 194 0.91 20.03 -12.02
C THR A 194 2.04 19.27 -12.72
N GLU A 195 3.28 19.65 -12.46
CA GLU A 195 4.47 19.14 -13.18
C GLU A 195 5.31 18.20 -12.31
N GLY A 196 5.09 18.20 -10.99
CA GLY A 196 5.91 17.44 -10.05
C GLY A 196 5.72 15.93 -10.13
N ARG A 197 6.78 15.19 -9.81
CA ARG A 197 6.78 13.72 -9.76
C ARG A 197 7.58 13.22 -8.56
N ALA A 198 7.16 12.07 -8.03
CA ALA A 198 7.85 11.37 -6.95
C ALA A 198 8.51 10.10 -7.51
N PHE A 199 9.76 9.87 -7.14
CA PHE A 199 10.57 8.73 -7.56
C PHE A 199 11.29 8.10 -6.37
N GLY A 200 11.72 6.86 -6.51
CA GLY A 200 12.51 6.14 -5.51
C GLY A 200 11.66 5.43 -4.45
N PRO A 201 12.30 5.00 -3.37
CA PRO A 201 11.65 4.25 -2.31
C PRO A 201 10.87 5.15 -1.34
N HIS A 202 10.06 4.52 -0.49
CA HIS A 202 9.47 5.18 0.67
C HIS A 202 10.55 5.34 1.78
N GLY A 203 11.45 6.33 1.65
CA GLY A 203 12.53 6.51 2.62
C GLY A 203 13.61 7.51 2.19
N GLU A 204 14.85 7.21 2.55
CA GLU A 204 15.98 8.14 2.42
C GLU A 204 16.36 8.46 0.97
N ASP A 205 16.21 7.50 0.06
CA ASP A 205 16.51 7.69 -1.37
C ASP A 205 15.32 8.23 -2.17
N LEU A 206 14.33 8.83 -1.50
CA LEU A 206 13.22 9.51 -2.16
C LEU A 206 13.73 10.71 -2.96
N VAL A 207 13.21 10.89 -4.16
CA VAL A 207 13.44 12.07 -5.00
C VAL A 207 12.09 12.67 -5.41
N LEU A 208 11.88 13.92 -5.07
CA LEU A 208 10.73 14.70 -5.53
C LEU A 208 11.22 15.73 -6.54
N ALA A 209 10.93 15.52 -7.82
CA ALA A 209 11.19 16.54 -8.82
C ALA A 209 10.10 17.63 -8.74
N ASN A 210 10.48 18.89 -8.50
CA ASN A 210 9.56 20.02 -8.43
C ASN A 210 8.78 20.21 -9.74
N SER A 211 9.44 19.93 -10.86
CA SER A 211 8.89 19.91 -12.22
C SER A 211 9.71 18.92 -13.05
N ILE A 212 9.07 18.23 -13.98
CA ILE A 212 9.79 17.39 -14.97
C ILE A 212 10.36 18.24 -16.09
N ASP A 213 9.65 19.28 -16.49
CA ASP A 213 10.03 20.11 -17.64
C ASP A 213 11.00 21.24 -17.25
N ARG A 214 10.88 21.75 -16.02
CA ARG A 214 11.66 22.86 -15.47
C ARG A 214 12.26 22.49 -14.12
N TYR A 215 13.06 21.43 -14.13
CA TYR A 215 13.67 20.89 -12.92
C TYR A 215 14.59 21.91 -12.24
N ASP A 216 14.36 22.15 -10.95
CA ASP A 216 15.21 22.93 -10.06
C ASP A 216 15.71 22.03 -8.92
N ASP A 217 17.02 21.82 -8.87
CA ASP A 217 17.64 20.90 -7.91
C ASP A 217 17.48 21.38 -6.47
N ALA A 218 17.61 22.67 -6.23
CA ALA A 218 17.53 23.24 -4.87
C ALA A 218 16.11 23.11 -4.32
N LEU A 219 15.09 23.47 -5.10
CA LEU A 219 13.69 23.34 -4.72
C LEU A 219 13.29 21.86 -4.57
N SER A 220 13.77 21.01 -5.45
CA SER A 220 13.49 19.55 -5.40
C SER A 220 14.07 18.92 -4.13
N ARG A 221 15.31 19.25 -3.77
CA ARG A 221 15.95 18.76 -2.53
C ARG A 221 15.24 19.29 -1.28
N GLU A 222 14.92 20.58 -1.22
CA GLU A 222 14.20 21.17 -0.08
C GLU A 222 12.83 20.50 0.10
N LEU A 223 12.07 20.31 -1.00
CA LEU A 223 10.77 19.63 -0.94
C LEU A 223 10.91 18.16 -0.50
N THR A 224 11.92 17.46 -1.02
CA THR A 224 12.20 16.07 -0.66
C THR A 224 12.48 15.94 0.84
N GLU A 225 13.32 16.80 1.38
CA GLU A 225 13.65 16.80 2.82
C GLU A 225 12.42 17.08 3.69
N ARG A 226 11.61 18.08 3.36
CA ARG A 226 10.36 18.37 4.07
C ARG A 226 9.40 17.19 4.08
N VAL A 227 9.26 16.51 2.95
CA VAL A 227 8.37 15.35 2.80
C VAL A 227 8.90 14.13 3.55
N ALA A 228 10.20 13.85 3.45
CA ALA A 228 10.83 12.72 4.15
C ALA A 228 10.66 12.84 5.67
N HIS A 229 10.69 14.07 6.22
CA HIS A 229 10.58 14.35 7.65
C HIS A 229 9.16 14.70 8.13
N ALA A 230 8.16 14.72 7.26
CA ALA A 230 6.79 15.12 7.62
C ALA A 230 6.14 14.28 8.72
N ASN A 231 6.55 13.00 8.86
CA ASN A 231 6.10 12.14 9.95
C ASN A 231 6.59 12.61 11.34
N LEU A 232 7.71 13.32 11.40
CA LEU A 232 8.25 13.84 12.66
C LEU A 232 7.38 14.96 13.21
N GLU A 233 6.74 15.75 12.34
CA GLU A 233 5.80 16.80 12.77
C GLU A 233 4.61 16.20 13.53
N MET A 234 4.06 15.05 13.08
CA MET A 234 3.00 14.34 13.79
C MET A 234 3.48 13.77 15.12
N ARG A 235 4.71 13.24 15.17
CA ARG A 235 5.31 12.72 16.40
C ARG A 235 5.53 13.81 17.45
N LYS A 236 5.93 15.03 17.04
CA LYS A 236 6.04 16.19 17.94
C LYS A 236 4.70 16.54 18.62
N LEU A 237 3.57 16.27 17.95
CA LEU A 237 2.23 16.43 18.48
C LEU A 237 1.77 15.24 19.34
N GLY A 238 2.59 14.21 19.51
CA GLY A 238 2.26 12.99 20.28
C GLY A 238 1.43 11.95 19.52
N TYR A 239 1.28 12.07 18.20
CA TYR A 239 0.48 11.15 17.39
C TYR A 239 1.30 10.28 16.45
N LYS A 240 0.74 9.15 16.08
CA LYS A 240 1.28 8.24 15.06
C LYS A 240 0.70 8.59 13.68
N PRO A 241 1.52 8.78 12.63
CA PRO A 241 1.07 9.29 11.33
C PRO A 241 0.60 8.18 10.37
N TYR A 242 -0.38 7.37 10.74
CA TYR A 242 -0.79 6.21 9.93
C TYR A 242 -1.98 6.43 9.00
N VAL A 243 -2.79 7.48 9.19
CA VAL A 243 -3.97 7.74 8.34
C VAL A 243 -3.58 8.01 6.88
N ALA A 244 -2.66 8.95 6.66
CA ALA A 244 -2.23 9.31 5.31
C ALA A 244 -1.54 8.14 4.56
N PRO A 245 -0.60 7.38 5.18
CA PRO A 245 -0.03 6.19 4.56
C PRO A 245 -1.08 5.15 4.16
N ALA A 246 -2.04 4.86 5.03
CA ALA A 246 -3.08 3.89 4.75
C ALA A 246 -4.01 4.31 3.61
N LEU A 247 -4.40 5.58 3.55
CA LEU A 247 -5.32 6.07 2.52
C LEU A 247 -4.58 6.42 1.22
N SER A 248 -3.58 7.31 1.24
CA SER A 248 -2.93 7.80 0.02
C SER A 248 -2.08 6.73 -0.67
N SER A 249 -1.28 5.96 0.09
CA SER A 249 -0.48 4.87 -0.48
C SER A 249 -1.26 3.59 -0.64
N GLY A 250 -2.17 3.27 0.27
CA GLY A 250 -2.97 2.04 0.26
C GLY A 250 -4.22 2.19 -0.59
N ALA A 251 -5.31 2.70 0.00
CA ALA A 251 -6.63 2.67 -0.62
C ALA A 251 -6.69 3.41 -1.96
N LEU A 252 -6.33 4.69 -2.01
CA LEU A 252 -6.43 5.49 -3.23
C LEU A 252 -5.49 4.99 -4.33
N SER A 253 -4.26 4.61 -3.99
CA SER A 253 -3.31 4.09 -4.98
C SER A 253 -3.75 2.73 -5.54
N LEU A 254 -4.34 1.86 -4.71
CA LEU A 254 -4.88 0.58 -5.16
C LEU A 254 -6.07 0.76 -6.11
N LEU A 255 -7.01 1.63 -5.75
CA LEU A 255 -8.16 1.94 -6.60
C LEU A 255 -7.73 2.58 -7.92
N ALA A 256 -6.71 3.46 -7.91
CA ALA A 256 -6.16 4.04 -9.13
C ALA A 256 -5.53 2.98 -10.04
N LEU A 257 -4.85 1.96 -9.50
CA LEU A 257 -4.32 0.84 -10.30
C LEU A 257 -5.45 0.04 -10.98
N SER A 258 -6.55 -0.19 -10.30
CA SER A 258 -7.72 -0.87 -10.87
C SER A 258 -8.29 -0.06 -12.04
N LEU A 259 -8.43 1.26 -11.90
CA LEU A 259 -8.91 2.15 -12.96
C LEU A 259 -7.97 2.17 -14.17
N ILE A 260 -6.66 2.16 -13.99
CA ILE A 260 -5.67 2.12 -15.09
C ILE A 260 -5.80 0.81 -15.87
N HIS A 261 -5.96 -0.31 -15.18
CA HIS A 261 -6.16 -1.61 -15.85
C HIS A 261 -7.48 -1.76 -16.59
N ILE A 262 -8.51 -0.98 -16.22
CA ILE A 262 -9.82 -0.96 -16.88
C ILE A 262 -9.82 0.00 -18.08
N SER A 263 -9.10 1.12 -17.99
CA SER A 263 -9.17 2.23 -18.96
C SER A 263 -8.15 2.18 -20.08
N GLU A 264 -7.07 1.41 -19.94
CA GLU A 264 -6.08 1.24 -20.99
C GLU A 264 -5.98 -0.22 -21.45
N PRO A 265 -6.57 -0.58 -22.59
CA PRO A 265 -6.07 -1.72 -23.32
C PRO A 265 -4.62 -1.38 -23.67
N THR A 266 -3.68 -2.11 -23.09
CA THR A 266 -2.25 -2.03 -23.42
C THR A 266 -2.10 -2.09 -24.95
N ARG A 267 -1.76 -0.95 -25.55
CA ARG A 267 -1.27 -0.87 -26.91
C ARG A 267 0.20 -1.23 -26.94
#